data_831c44de2b22fc595b4dab1ba2b76136
#
_entry.id   831c44de2b22fc595b4dab1ba2b76136
#
_cell.length_a   1.000
_cell.length_b   1.000
_cell.length_c   1.000
_cell.angle_alpha   90.00
_cell.angle_beta   90.00
_cell.angle_gamma   90.00
#
_symmetry.space_group_name_H-M   'P 1'
#
loop_
_entity.id
_entity.type
_entity.pdbx_description
1 polymer ?
#
loop_
_entity_poly.entity_id
_entity_poly.type
_entity_poly.pdbx_seq_one_letter_code
_entity_poly.pdbx_strand_id
1 'polypeptide(L)'
;MADLPPAHPGEVLREDSLRPLGMSQDALAKALGVPEMRISELVHGKRAITPDTALRLARYFGTSAEFWLGMQMTFDLEQARERTGAAIEATVHPRAA
;
A
#
# COMPACT_ATOMS: atom_id res chain seq x y z
N MET A 1 21.70 12.44 2.00
CA MET A 1 20.77 11.80 2.91
C MET A 1 20.33 10.46 2.34
N ALA A 2 20.39 9.43 3.15
CA ALA A 2 19.96 8.12 2.68
C ALA A 2 18.45 8.13 2.42
N ASP A 3 18.05 7.64 1.26
CA ASP A 3 16.65 7.50 0.94
C ASP A 3 16.09 6.29 1.66
N LEU A 4 15.09 6.51 2.49
CA LEU A 4 14.40 5.41 3.13
C LEU A 4 13.51 4.73 2.10
N PRO A 5 13.46 3.39 2.10
CA PRO A 5 12.52 2.71 1.22
C PRO A 5 11.08 3.12 1.56
N PRO A 6 10.20 3.22 0.58
CA PRO A 6 8.80 3.54 0.85
C PRO A 6 8.16 2.46 1.72
N ALA A 7 7.35 2.88 2.68
CA ALA A 7 6.64 1.96 3.54
C ALA A 7 5.49 1.30 2.79
N HIS A 8 5.20 0.05 3.14
CA HIS A 8 4.00 -0.61 2.65
C HIS A 8 2.77 0.16 3.18
N PRO A 9 1.73 0.40 2.36
CA PRO A 9 0.54 1.14 2.82
C PRO A 9 -0.11 0.56 4.07
N GLY A 10 0.00 -0.75 4.28
CA GLY A 10 -0.49 -1.39 5.50
C GLY A 10 0.23 -0.92 6.75
N GLU A 11 1.52 -0.63 6.65
CA GLU A 11 2.28 -0.07 7.77
C GLU A 11 1.81 1.36 8.07
N VAL A 12 1.58 2.16 7.03
CA VAL A 12 1.04 3.51 7.19
C VAL A 12 -0.34 3.46 7.86
N LEU A 13 -1.19 2.54 7.42
CA LEU A 13 -2.51 2.34 8.02
C LEU A 13 -2.39 2.00 9.50
N ARG A 14 -1.50 1.06 9.85
CA ARG A 14 -1.30 0.64 11.24
C ARG A 14 -0.76 1.78 12.10
N GLU A 15 0.29 2.44 11.66
CA GLU A 15 1.02 3.42 12.47
C GLU A 15 0.35 4.79 12.49
N ASP A 16 -0.20 5.22 11.36
CA ASP A 16 -0.72 6.58 11.24
C ASP A 16 -2.23 6.68 11.44
N SER A 17 -2.95 5.57 11.39
CA SER A 17 -4.41 5.57 11.55
C SER A 17 -4.88 4.71 12.73
N LEU A 18 -4.59 3.43 12.73
CA LEU A 18 -5.11 2.53 13.75
C LEU A 18 -4.54 2.83 15.13
N ARG A 19 -3.22 2.98 15.23
CA ARG A 19 -2.56 3.21 16.50
C ARG A 19 -2.99 4.53 17.15
N PRO A 20 -2.97 5.68 16.45
CA PRO A 20 -3.42 6.94 17.05
C PRO A 20 -4.88 6.93 17.47
N LEU A 21 -5.74 6.21 16.75
CA LEU A 21 -7.17 6.12 17.07
C LEU A 21 -7.48 5.07 18.13
N GLY A 22 -6.49 4.26 18.54
CA GLY A 22 -6.74 3.12 19.44
C GLY A 22 -7.68 2.11 18.81
N MET A 23 -7.68 1.99 17.49
CA MET A 23 -8.63 1.17 16.75
C MET A 23 -8.03 -0.19 16.43
N SER A 24 -8.79 -1.26 16.71
CA SER A 24 -8.34 -2.61 16.38
C SER A 24 -8.55 -2.93 14.90
N GLN A 25 -7.83 -3.96 14.43
CA GLN A 25 -8.01 -4.47 13.07
C GLN A 25 -9.43 -4.98 12.85
N ASP A 26 -9.98 -5.66 13.84
CA ASP A 26 -11.36 -6.16 13.77
C ASP A 26 -12.37 -5.02 13.66
N ALA A 27 -12.18 -3.97 14.44
CA ALA A 27 -13.07 -2.80 14.37
C ALA A 27 -13.01 -2.13 13.02
N LEU A 28 -11.82 -2.00 12.44
CA LEU A 28 -11.68 -1.43 11.10
C LEU A 28 -12.34 -2.32 10.05
N ALA A 29 -12.12 -3.63 10.12
CA ALA A 29 -12.74 -4.56 9.18
C ALA A 29 -14.26 -4.43 9.19
N LYS A 30 -14.86 -4.35 10.38
CA LYS A 30 -16.31 -4.14 10.52
C LYS A 30 -16.74 -2.80 9.93
N ALA A 31 -15.99 -1.75 10.20
CA ALA A 31 -16.31 -0.42 9.67
C ALA A 31 -16.24 -0.37 8.14
N LEU A 32 -15.30 -1.09 7.54
CA LEU A 32 -15.15 -1.13 6.10
C LEU A 32 -16.04 -2.18 5.42
N GLY A 33 -16.67 -3.07 6.19
CA GLY A 33 -17.50 -4.14 5.63
C GLY A 33 -16.70 -5.22 4.93
N VAL A 34 -15.51 -5.56 5.44
CA VAL A 34 -14.64 -6.58 4.87
C VAL A 34 -14.25 -7.61 5.93
N PRO A 35 -13.81 -8.82 5.53
CA PRO A 35 -13.32 -9.79 6.50
C PRO A 35 -12.09 -9.28 7.25
N GLU A 36 -11.98 -9.63 8.53
CA GLU A 36 -10.85 -9.23 9.36
C GLU A 36 -9.52 -9.69 8.77
N MET A 37 -9.49 -10.87 8.13
CA MET A 37 -8.30 -11.39 7.48
C MET A 37 -7.73 -10.42 6.44
N ARG A 38 -8.59 -9.71 5.71
CA ARG A 38 -8.14 -8.72 4.71
C ARG A 38 -7.33 -7.62 5.39
N ILE A 39 -7.81 -7.12 6.53
CA ILE A 39 -7.12 -6.06 7.26
C ILE A 39 -5.84 -6.58 7.91
N SER A 40 -5.90 -7.77 8.49
CA SER A 40 -4.73 -8.39 9.12
C SER A 40 -3.60 -8.60 8.11
N GLU A 41 -3.91 -9.14 6.94
CA GLU A 41 -2.90 -9.34 5.89
C GLU A 41 -2.35 -8.01 5.38
N LEU A 42 -3.21 -7.01 5.27
CA LEU A 42 -2.82 -5.69 4.80
C LEU A 42 -1.81 -5.03 5.75
N VAL A 43 -2.13 -4.98 7.06
CA VAL A 43 -1.26 -4.33 8.04
C VAL A 43 0.06 -5.06 8.25
N HIS A 44 0.12 -6.34 7.90
CA HIS A 44 1.35 -7.14 7.96
C HIS A 44 2.12 -7.14 6.62
N GLY A 45 1.69 -6.35 5.65
CA GLY A 45 2.36 -6.25 4.36
C GLY A 45 2.21 -7.46 3.46
N LYS A 46 1.24 -8.34 3.75
CA LYS A 46 1.02 -9.58 3.00
C LYS A 46 -0.02 -9.45 1.90
N ARG A 47 -0.64 -8.31 1.78
CA ARG A 47 -1.69 -8.03 0.81
C ARG A 47 -1.53 -6.61 0.30
N ALA A 48 -1.73 -6.41 -1.00
CA ALA A 48 -1.69 -5.09 -1.60
C ALA A 48 -3.04 -4.36 -1.41
N ILE A 49 -2.98 -3.04 -1.41
CA ILE A 49 -4.19 -2.21 -1.51
C ILE A 49 -4.71 -2.35 -2.94
N THR A 50 -5.94 -2.84 -3.07
CA THR A 50 -6.66 -2.90 -4.34
C THR A 50 -7.58 -1.68 -4.46
N PRO A 51 -8.12 -1.39 -5.66
CA PRO A 51 -9.11 -0.31 -5.80
C PRO A 51 -10.29 -0.44 -4.84
N ASP A 52 -10.83 -1.64 -4.64
CA ASP A 52 -11.92 -1.84 -3.69
C ASP A 52 -11.53 -1.43 -2.27
N THR A 53 -10.39 -1.90 -1.79
CA THR A 53 -9.91 -1.55 -0.46
C THR A 53 -9.62 -0.06 -0.35
N ALA A 54 -9.04 0.54 -1.39
CA ALA A 54 -8.74 1.97 -1.42
C ALA A 54 -10.01 2.81 -1.31
N LEU A 55 -11.06 2.42 -2.02
CA LEU A 55 -12.34 3.12 -1.96
C LEU A 55 -12.97 3.06 -0.57
N ARG A 56 -12.89 1.89 0.07
CA ARG A 56 -13.44 1.72 1.42
C ARG A 56 -12.65 2.52 2.46
N LEU A 57 -11.33 2.49 2.40
CA LEU A 57 -10.47 3.28 3.29
C LEU A 57 -10.69 4.77 3.09
N ALA A 58 -10.77 5.21 1.84
CA ALA A 58 -11.00 6.60 1.51
C ALA A 58 -12.32 7.10 2.09
N ARG A 59 -13.37 6.30 1.94
CA ARG A 59 -14.70 6.65 2.46
C ARG A 59 -14.69 6.78 3.98
N TYR A 60 -14.09 5.82 4.67
CA TYR A 60 -14.10 5.78 6.13
C TYR A 60 -13.23 6.89 6.74
N PHE A 61 -12.01 7.07 6.21
CA PHE A 61 -11.07 8.05 6.78
C PHE A 61 -11.18 9.45 6.19
N GLY A 62 -12.03 9.65 5.17
CA GLY A 62 -12.15 10.95 4.52
C GLY A 62 -10.94 11.32 3.68
N THR A 63 -10.21 10.35 3.18
CA THR A 63 -9.09 10.53 2.26
C THR A 63 -9.54 10.22 0.83
N SER A 64 -8.62 10.14 -0.11
CA SER A 64 -8.94 9.73 -1.47
C SER A 64 -8.47 8.30 -1.72
N ALA A 65 -9.11 7.61 -2.67
CA ALA A 65 -8.64 6.29 -3.11
C ALA A 65 -7.25 6.39 -3.73
N GLU A 66 -6.99 7.48 -4.45
CA GLU A 66 -5.69 7.74 -5.08
C GLU A 66 -4.56 7.85 -4.05
N PHE A 67 -4.85 8.38 -2.88
CA PHE A 67 -3.87 8.43 -1.78
C PHE A 67 -3.38 7.03 -1.42
N TRP A 68 -4.31 6.09 -1.22
CA TRP A 68 -3.98 4.72 -0.84
C TRP A 68 -3.32 3.95 -1.99
N LEU A 69 -3.86 4.07 -3.19
CA LEU A 69 -3.30 3.40 -4.37
C LEU A 69 -1.95 3.99 -4.77
N GLY A 70 -1.77 5.29 -4.58
CA GLY A 70 -0.49 5.94 -4.86
C GLY A 70 0.63 5.39 -3.98
N MET A 71 0.36 5.17 -2.69
CA MET A 71 1.33 4.56 -1.79
C MET A 71 1.67 3.12 -2.22
N GLN A 72 0.67 2.35 -2.63
CA GLN A 72 0.88 1.00 -3.10
C GLN A 72 1.72 0.98 -4.37
N MET A 73 1.41 1.85 -5.31
CA MET A 73 2.16 1.95 -6.56
C MET A 73 3.63 2.30 -6.31
N THR A 74 3.89 3.27 -5.45
CA THR A 74 5.25 3.68 -5.10
C THR A 74 6.02 2.52 -4.48
N PHE A 75 5.39 1.82 -3.53
CA PHE A 75 5.99 0.67 -2.88
C PHE A 75 6.30 -0.44 -3.89
N ASP A 76 5.33 -0.81 -4.72
CA ASP A 76 5.48 -1.89 -5.70
C ASP A 76 6.55 -1.56 -6.73
N LEU A 77 6.60 -0.31 -7.19
CA LEU A 77 7.55 0.12 -8.20
C LEU A 77 8.98 0.09 -7.67
N GLU A 78 9.19 0.53 -6.43
CA GLU A 78 10.50 0.47 -5.79
C GLU A 78 10.97 -0.98 -5.60
N GLN A 79 10.07 -1.87 -5.18
CA GLN A 79 10.35 -3.29 -5.06
C GLN A 79 10.77 -3.88 -6.41
N ALA A 80 10.04 -3.55 -7.47
CA ALA A 80 10.35 -4.02 -8.82
C ALA A 80 11.70 -3.50 -9.31
N ARG A 81 12.01 -2.24 -9.04
CA ARG A 81 13.30 -1.67 -9.41
C ARG A 81 14.46 -2.39 -8.75
N GLU A 82 14.33 -2.72 -7.48
CA GLU A 82 15.38 -3.45 -6.76
C GLU A 82 15.58 -4.85 -7.30
N ARG A 83 14.48 -5.55 -7.65
CA ARG A 83 14.56 -6.94 -8.11
C ARG A 83 15.00 -7.06 -9.56
N THR A 84 14.46 -6.22 -10.44
CA THR A 84 14.57 -6.43 -11.88
C THR A 84 15.05 -5.21 -12.65
N GLY A 85 15.23 -4.06 -12.00
CA GLY A 85 15.59 -2.82 -12.68
C GLY A 85 16.84 -2.95 -13.53
N ALA A 86 17.93 -3.48 -12.97
CA ALA A 86 19.18 -3.63 -13.67
C ALA A 86 19.07 -4.62 -14.83
N ALA A 87 18.33 -5.72 -14.64
CA ALA A 87 18.12 -6.69 -15.71
C ALA A 87 17.31 -6.11 -16.84
N ILE A 88 16.31 -5.30 -16.54
CA ILE A 88 15.49 -4.64 -17.54
C ILE A 88 16.34 -3.64 -18.34
N GLU A 89 17.14 -2.82 -17.67
CA GLU A 89 18.03 -1.89 -18.35
C GLU A 89 19.01 -2.61 -19.29
N ALA A 90 19.49 -3.78 -18.89
CA ALA A 90 20.43 -4.56 -19.69
C ALA A 90 19.77 -5.22 -20.91
N THR A 91 18.49 -5.55 -20.83
CA THR A 91 17.81 -6.34 -21.88
C THR A 91 16.80 -5.55 -22.69
N VAL A 92 16.23 -4.49 -22.15
CA VAL A 92 15.26 -3.66 -22.87
C VAL A 92 15.95 -2.36 -23.26
N HIS A 93 16.12 -2.16 -24.54
CA HIS A 93 16.76 -0.97 -25.06
C HIS A 93 15.72 0.02 -25.56
N PRO A 94 15.92 1.32 -25.33
CA PRO A 94 14.97 2.31 -25.84
C PRO A 94 14.81 2.16 -27.37
N ARG A 95 13.60 2.33 -27.84
CA ARG A 95 13.32 2.30 -29.25
C ARG A 95 14.00 3.49 -29.93
N ALA A 96 14.66 3.25 -31.05
CA ALA A 96 15.27 4.31 -31.82
C ALA A 96 14.20 5.28 -32.36
N ALA A 97 14.48 6.58 -32.31
CA ALA A 97 13.56 7.62 -32.78
C ALA A 97 13.40 7.59 -34.31
#